data_cc04e98b74cd1bbc2f69c6c25ab18a34
#
_entry.id   cc04e98b74cd1bbc2f69c6c25ab18a34
#
_cell.length_a   1.000
_cell.length_b   1.000
_cell.length_c   1.000
_cell.angle_alpha   90.00
_cell.angle_beta   90.00
_cell.angle_gamma   90.00
#
_symmetry.space_group_name_H-M   'P 1'
#
loop_
_entity.id
_entity.type
_entity.pdbx_description
1 polymer ?
#
loop_
_entity_poly.entity_id
_entity_poly.type
_entity_poly.pdbx_seq_one_letter_code
_entity_poly.pdbx_strand_id
1 'polypeptide(L)'
;MVTVRLRYLHGFVDKTGRVRYYFRYRGTRWPLPGQPGTSEFTATYDALLKKCLPTKRGSNVYFAPATMGYVIGKYRASDKLAKRARSTRRSYGQLLDRLQDLCGAALIADLRERHVRALRKEFKAPSASDRAVMMVRLLWQFAKEDLDMELGPNPAAEVERKHSREWSHEPWSDEFIVKFLAEARPRPNAQRAVMLLLHTGQRVGDVATMQWEQYDGRWLRVRQAKTGKLLQIPCSEALKEMLDSMERKSPFILTTLRGGGYSPGALSNMIHDATARLGAGEHTAHGLRANAAVRLAHAGCTFHMIMAITGHATAREILRYTKGVDQAKLALEAVERLEVANLRTKGKQNSG
;
A
#
# COMPACT_ATOMS: atom_id res chain seq x y z
N MET A 1 46.96 -7.43 23.23
CA MET A 1 45.65 -8.04 23.61
C MET A 1 44.52 -7.29 22.94
N VAL A 2 43.76 -7.93 22.09
CA VAL A 2 42.57 -7.29 21.47
C VAL A 2 41.42 -7.33 22.47
N THR A 3 41.07 -6.19 23.04
CA THR A 3 39.95 -6.10 23.98
C THR A 3 38.63 -6.13 23.19
N VAL A 4 37.95 -7.26 23.15
CA VAL A 4 36.65 -7.40 22.53
C VAL A 4 35.59 -6.77 23.45
N ARG A 5 35.03 -5.63 23.04
CA ARG A 5 33.95 -4.96 23.76
C ARG A 5 32.62 -5.64 23.44
N LEU A 6 32.10 -6.47 24.33
CA LEU A 6 30.81 -7.11 24.18
C LEU A 6 29.68 -6.08 24.28
N ARG A 7 28.80 -6.03 23.29
CA ARG A 7 27.62 -5.10 23.25
C ARG A 7 26.61 -5.50 24.32
N TYR A 8 25.97 -4.52 24.94
CA TYR A 8 24.91 -4.72 25.96
C TYR A 8 25.39 -5.42 27.24
N LEU A 9 26.67 -5.62 27.42
CA LEU A 9 27.27 -6.17 28.64
C LEU A 9 27.51 -5.05 29.65
N HIS A 10 26.96 -5.20 30.86
CA HIS A 10 27.21 -4.34 31.99
C HIS A 10 27.73 -5.16 33.17
N GLY A 11 28.83 -4.76 33.71
CA GLY A 11 29.39 -5.30 34.94
C GLY A 11 29.22 -4.31 36.08
N PHE A 12 28.97 -4.80 37.29
CA PHE A 12 29.05 -4.02 38.52
C PHE A 12 29.60 -4.88 39.64
N VAL A 13 30.20 -4.23 40.63
CA VAL A 13 30.71 -4.92 41.83
C VAL A 13 29.57 -4.95 42.86
N ASP A 14 29.21 -6.13 43.35
CA ASP A 14 28.20 -6.31 44.39
C ASP A 14 28.74 -5.93 45.79
N LYS A 15 27.86 -5.93 46.80
CA LYS A 15 28.24 -5.58 48.19
C LYS A 15 29.29 -6.54 48.81
N THR A 16 29.54 -7.67 48.20
CA THR A 16 30.55 -8.67 48.65
C THR A 16 31.85 -8.55 47.86
N GLY A 17 32.02 -7.52 47.02
CA GLY A 17 33.20 -7.31 46.19
C GLY A 17 33.27 -8.17 44.93
N ARG A 18 32.23 -8.93 44.60
CA ARG A 18 32.19 -9.76 43.39
C ARG A 18 31.66 -9.02 42.19
N VAL A 19 32.30 -9.20 41.02
CA VAL A 19 31.80 -8.63 39.77
C VAL A 19 30.64 -9.46 39.25
N ARG A 20 29.50 -8.82 39.04
CA ARG A 20 28.32 -9.41 38.45
C ARG A 20 28.11 -8.85 37.06
N TYR A 21 27.69 -9.68 36.10
CA TYR A 21 27.46 -9.30 34.73
C TYR A 21 25.97 -9.42 34.37
N TYR A 22 25.49 -8.45 33.58
CA TYR A 22 24.14 -8.40 33.08
C TYR A 22 24.13 -8.06 31.60
N PHE A 23 23.23 -8.68 30.85
CA PHE A 23 22.85 -8.26 29.53
C PHE A 23 21.74 -7.21 29.68
N ARG A 24 21.94 -5.97 29.17
CA ARG A 24 20.97 -4.89 29.28
C ARG A 24 20.50 -4.44 27.90
N TYR A 25 19.19 -4.57 27.65
CA TYR A 25 18.59 -4.17 26.38
C TYR A 25 17.20 -3.53 26.60
N ARG A 26 16.96 -2.34 26.05
CA ARG A 26 15.69 -1.58 26.13
C ARG A 26 15.08 -1.50 27.55
N GLY A 27 15.90 -1.21 28.53
CA GLY A 27 15.46 -1.05 29.93
C GLY A 27 15.36 -2.35 30.74
N THR A 28 15.35 -3.49 30.09
CA THR A 28 15.35 -4.81 30.76
C THR A 28 16.76 -5.31 30.94
N ARG A 29 17.01 -5.99 32.07
CA ARG A 29 18.30 -6.62 32.39
C ARG A 29 18.13 -8.09 32.72
N TRP A 30 19.02 -8.91 32.18
CA TRP A 30 19.10 -10.36 32.46
C TRP A 30 20.46 -10.69 33.06
N PRO A 31 20.52 -11.47 34.16
CA PRO A 31 21.79 -11.87 34.74
C PRO A 31 22.56 -12.81 33.78
N LEU A 32 23.87 -12.66 33.73
CA LEU A 32 24.76 -13.52 33.01
C LEU A 32 25.57 -14.35 34.03
N PRO A 33 25.59 -15.69 33.92
CA PRO A 33 26.34 -16.56 34.82
C PRO A 33 27.82 -16.48 34.52
N GLY A 34 28.65 -16.64 35.57
CA GLY A 34 30.10 -16.72 35.42
C GLY A 34 30.81 -15.45 34.99
N GLN A 35 31.98 -15.59 34.39
CA GLN A 35 32.80 -14.49 33.89
C GLN A 35 32.83 -14.50 32.35
N PRO A 36 33.02 -13.32 31.70
CA PRO A 36 33.21 -13.23 30.28
C PRO A 36 34.30 -14.17 29.79
N GLY A 37 33.99 -15.03 28.82
CA GLY A 37 34.90 -16.04 28.28
C GLY A 37 34.65 -17.46 28.78
N THR A 38 33.80 -17.67 29.78
CA THR A 38 33.37 -19.03 30.15
C THR A 38 32.31 -19.54 29.16
N SER A 39 32.23 -20.87 28.98
CA SER A 39 31.26 -21.50 28.07
C SER A 39 29.81 -21.17 28.44
N GLU A 40 29.48 -21.18 29.74
CA GLU A 40 28.17 -20.90 30.28
C GLU A 40 27.78 -19.41 30.07
N PHE A 41 28.71 -18.48 30.33
CA PHE A 41 28.51 -17.07 30.04
C PHE A 41 28.24 -16.84 28.56
N THR A 42 29.09 -17.42 27.69
CA THR A 42 28.98 -17.21 26.23
C THR A 42 27.68 -17.79 25.69
N ALA A 43 27.30 -18.99 26.12
CA ALA A 43 26.03 -19.61 25.70
C ALA A 43 24.79 -18.76 26.11
N THR A 44 24.80 -18.28 27.36
CA THR A 44 23.71 -17.44 27.88
C THR A 44 23.68 -16.06 27.18
N TYR A 45 24.85 -15.46 26.97
CA TYR A 45 24.97 -14.18 26.25
C TYR A 45 24.47 -14.28 24.79
N ASP A 46 24.87 -15.34 24.08
CA ASP A 46 24.44 -15.58 22.69
C ASP A 46 22.93 -15.89 22.59
N ALA A 47 22.37 -16.63 23.55
CA ALA A 47 20.94 -16.87 23.63
C ALA A 47 20.16 -15.56 23.83
N LEU A 48 20.65 -14.67 24.70
CA LEU A 48 20.05 -13.37 24.93
C LEU A 48 20.24 -12.42 23.74
N LEU A 49 21.38 -12.46 23.06
CA LEU A 49 21.59 -11.75 21.80
C LEU A 49 20.57 -12.17 20.74
N LYS A 50 20.37 -13.48 20.54
CA LYS A 50 19.37 -14.03 19.61
C LYS A 50 17.94 -13.63 20.00
N LYS A 51 17.64 -13.62 21.30
CA LYS A 51 16.32 -13.25 21.83
C LYS A 51 16.02 -11.75 21.70
N CYS A 52 16.98 -10.90 22.05
CA CYS A 52 16.79 -9.46 22.15
C CYS A 52 17.12 -8.70 20.87
N LEU A 53 18.06 -9.21 20.10
CA LEU A 53 18.44 -8.72 18.79
C LEU A 53 18.06 -9.78 17.77
N PRO A 54 16.81 -9.80 17.30
CA PRO A 54 16.51 -10.56 16.11
C PRO A 54 17.53 -10.12 15.06
N THR A 55 18.29 -11.09 14.53
CA THR A 55 19.31 -10.88 13.51
C THR A 55 18.82 -9.82 12.55
N LYS A 56 19.60 -8.75 12.32
CA LYS A 56 19.22 -7.69 11.38
C LYS A 56 18.70 -8.39 10.14
N ARG A 57 17.42 -8.20 9.82
CA ARG A 57 16.83 -8.64 8.56
C ARG A 57 17.75 -8.13 7.46
N GLY A 58 18.45 -9.03 6.78
CA GLY A 58 19.46 -8.65 5.79
C GLY A 58 20.92 -8.99 6.18
N SER A 59 21.20 -9.72 7.28
CA SER A 59 22.53 -10.33 7.47
C SER A 59 22.78 -11.31 6.31
N ASN A 60 24.01 -11.32 5.77
CA ASN A 60 24.50 -12.26 4.76
C ASN A 60 24.48 -13.70 5.33
N VAL A 61 23.28 -14.26 5.52
CA VAL A 61 23.14 -15.68 5.81
C VAL A 61 23.45 -16.36 4.48
N TYR A 62 24.55 -17.13 4.46
CA TYR A 62 24.86 -17.97 3.31
C TYR A 62 23.82 -19.09 3.22
N PHE A 63 23.13 -19.13 2.12
CA PHE A 63 22.25 -20.23 1.76
C PHE A 63 22.91 -21.08 0.68
N ALA A 64 22.96 -22.39 0.89
CA ALA A 64 23.48 -23.33 -0.10
C ALA A 64 22.74 -23.18 -1.44
N PRO A 65 23.42 -23.39 -2.57
CA PRO A 65 22.77 -23.45 -3.88
C PRO A 65 21.54 -24.38 -3.87
N ALA A 66 20.55 -24.07 -4.71
CA ALA A 66 19.27 -24.78 -4.81
C ALA A 66 18.32 -24.65 -3.60
N THR A 67 18.66 -23.89 -2.55
CA THR A 67 17.72 -23.59 -1.47
C THR A 67 16.83 -22.38 -1.81
N MET A 68 15.67 -22.29 -1.15
CA MET A 68 14.77 -21.14 -1.29
C MET A 68 15.48 -19.83 -0.92
N GLY A 69 16.32 -19.81 0.11
CA GLY A 69 17.09 -18.66 0.54
C GLY A 69 18.11 -18.21 -0.49
N TYR A 70 18.77 -19.14 -1.19
CA TYR A 70 19.63 -18.84 -2.33
C TYR A 70 18.86 -18.14 -3.46
N VAL A 71 17.70 -18.68 -3.84
CA VAL A 71 16.84 -18.09 -4.89
C VAL A 71 16.36 -16.71 -4.47
N ILE A 72 15.94 -16.53 -3.21
CA ILE A 72 15.58 -15.21 -2.66
C ILE A 72 16.74 -14.23 -2.77
N GLY A 73 17.96 -14.64 -2.41
CA GLY A 73 19.16 -13.83 -2.52
C GLY A 73 19.44 -13.37 -3.95
N LYS A 74 19.39 -14.31 -4.90
CA LYS A 74 19.54 -14.03 -6.33
C LYS A 74 18.45 -13.12 -6.86
N TYR A 75 17.19 -13.34 -6.48
CA TYR A 75 16.07 -12.47 -6.88
C TYR A 75 16.23 -11.03 -6.34
N ARG A 76 16.71 -10.87 -5.09
CA ARG A 76 17.01 -9.56 -4.50
C ARG A 76 18.07 -8.79 -5.28
N ALA A 77 19.06 -9.46 -5.81
CA ALA A 77 20.13 -8.87 -6.61
C ALA A 77 19.76 -8.69 -8.09
N SER A 78 18.59 -9.18 -8.53
CA SER A 78 18.22 -9.18 -9.93
C SER A 78 17.66 -7.85 -10.42
N ASP A 79 17.84 -7.58 -11.71
CA ASP A 79 17.20 -6.46 -12.40
C ASP A 79 15.67 -6.54 -12.38
N LYS A 80 15.10 -7.77 -12.31
CA LYS A 80 13.64 -7.97 -12.19
C LYS A 80 13.07 -7.29 -10.96
N LEU A 81 13.79 -7.30 -9.83
CA LEU A 81 13.40 -6.55 -8.64
C LEU A 81 13.83 -5.08 -8.72
N ALA A 82 15.02 -4.79 -9.23
CA ALA A 82 15.56 -3.42 -9.32
C ALA A 82 14.66 -2.49 -10.14
N LYS A 83 14.10 -2.99 -11.25
CA LYS A 83 13.17 -2.26 -12.13
C LYS A 83 11.78 -2.02 -11.53
N ARG A 84 11.44 -2.62 -10.39
CA ARG A 84 10.15 -2.39 -9.71
C ARG A 84 10.12 -1.04 -9.00
N ALA A 85 8.95 -0.43 -8.91
CA ALA A 85 8.75 0.81 -8.16
C ALA A 85 9.22 0.66 -6.70
N ARG A 86 9.73 1.74 -6.11
CA ARG A 86 10.27 1.75 -4.73
C ARG A 86 9.31 1.14 -3.70
N SER A 87 8.01 1.44 -3.81
CA SER A 87 6.98 0.88 -2.91
C SER A 87 6.82 -0.63 -3.08
N THR A 88 6.86 -1.13 -4.32
CA THR A 88 6.82 -2.56 -4.63
C THR A 88 8.07 -3.26 -4.10
N ARG A 89 9.27 -2.69 -4.32
CA ARG A 89 10.52 -3.24 -3.78
C ARG A 89 10.49 -3.36 -2.25
N ARG A 90 9.99 -2.33 -1.56
CA ARG A 90 9.84 -2.36 -0.10
C ARG A 90 8.88 -3.45 0.35
N SER A 91 7.73 -3.55 -0.29
CA SER A 91 6.70 -4.56 0.02
C SER A 91 7.17 -5.98 -0.26
N TYR A 92 7.88 -6.19 -1.39
CA TYR A 92 8.50 -7.47 -1.72
C TYR A 92 9.62 -7.80 -0.75
N GLY A 93 10.46 -6.82 -0.37
CA GLY A 93 11.52 -7.02 0.61
C GLY A 93 11.02 -7.60 1.93
N GLN A 94 9.96 -7.02 2.49
CA GLN A 94 9.35 -7.53 3.73
C GLN A 94 8.80 -8.95 3.60
N LEU A 95 8.20 -9.26 2.45
CA LEU A 95 7.66 -10.59 2.17
C LEU A 95 8.78 -11.62 1.97
N LEU A 96 9.83 -11.25 1.24
CA LEU A 96 11.02 -12.08 1.04
C LEU A 96 11.75 -12.35 2.35
N ASP A 97 11.86 -11.36 3.27
CA ASP A 97 12.41 -11.56 4.62
C ASP A 97 11.62 -12.64 5.35
N ARG A 98 10.29 -12.53 5.35
CA ARG A 98 9.43 -13.50 6.02
C ARG A 98 9.51 -14.90 5.42
N LEU A 99 9.56 -15.02 4.08
CA LEU A 99 9.74 -16.31 3.41
C LEU A 99 11.11 -16.92 3.69
N GLN A 100 12.16 -16.10 3.74
CA GLN A 100 13.50 -16.55 4.08
C GLN A 100 13.57 -17.11 5.51
N ASP A 101 12.89 -16.45 6.47
CA ASP A 101 12.79 -16.93 7.85
C ASP A 101 12.03 -18.27 7.95
N LEU A 102 10.98 -18.46 7.15
CA LEU A 102 10.08 -19.62 7.22
C LEU A 102 10.62 -20.84 6.47
N CYS A 103 11.24 -20.64 5.31
CA CYS A 103 11.62 -21.74 4.42
C CYS A 103 12.95 -21.53 3.69
N GLY A 104 13.79 -20.60 4.12
CA GLY A 104 15.04 -20.28 3.44
C GLY A 104 16.01 -21.47 3.31
N ALA A 105 16.05 -22.36 4.29
CA ALA A 105 16.91 -23.56 4.26
C ALA A 105 16.34 -24.71 3.42
N ALA A 106 15.07 -24.65 3.02
CA ALA A 106 14.43 -25.72 2.24
C ALA A 106 14.97 -25.76 0.81
N LEU A 107 15.20 -26.96 0.26
CA LEU A 107 15.52 -27.14 -1.15
C LEU A 107 14.29 -26.75 -1.99
N ILE A 108 14.50 -25.91 -2.98
CA ILE A 108 13.38 -25.44 -3.82
C ILE A 108 12.75 -26.59 -4.60
N ALA A 109 13.54 -27.55 -5.09
CA ALA A 109 13.08 -28.71 -5.82
C ALA A 109 12.17 -29.64 -4.99
N ASP A 110 12.29 -29.62 -3.65
CA ASP A 110 11.46 -30.41 -2.74
C ASP A 110 10.15 -29.73 -2.36
N LEU A 111 9.95 -28.50 -2.80
CA LEU A 111 8.72 -27.79 -2.51
C LEU A 111 7.55 -28.46 -3.26
N ARG A 112 6.48 -28.76 -2.52
CA ARG A 112 5.25 -29.35 -3.05
C ARG A 112 4.07 -28.45 -2.67
N GLU A 113 2.94 -28.61 -3.31
CA GLU A 113 1.72 -27.85 -3.04
C GLU A 113 1.35 -27.84 -1.55
N ARG A 114 1.43 -28.98 -0.86
CA ARG A 114 1.17 -29.11 0.59
C ARG A 114 2.04 -28.15 1.41
N HIS A 115 3.30 -27.93 1.01
CA HIS A 115 4.22 -27.02 1.69
C HIS A 115 3.81 -25.55 1.46
N VAL A 116 3.37 -25.21 0.25
CA VAL A 116 2.83 -23.87 -0.06
C VAL A 116 1.55 -23.60 0.73
N ARG A 117 0.66 -24.60 0.86
CA ARG A 117 -0.56 -24.51 1.67
C ARG A 117 -0.23 -24.34 3.17
N ALA A 118 0.78 -25.05 3.67
CA ALA A 118 1.27 -24.89 5.05
C ALA A 118 1.87 -23.49 5.29
N LEU A 119 2.79 -23.07 4.40
CA LEU A 119 3.41 -21.74 4.44
C LEU A 119 2.38 -20.61 4.45
N ARG A 120 1.31 -20.75 3.69
CA ARG A 120 0.19 -19.81 3.63
C ARG A 120 -0.48 -19.58 4.98
N LYS A 121 -0.56 -20.60 5.86
CA LYS A 121 -1.18 -20.51 7.19
C LYS A 121 -0.38 -19.62 8.15
N GLU A 122 0.91 -19.42 7.89
CA GLU A 122 1.78 -18.54 8.68
C GLU A 122 1.45 -17.04 8.51
N PHE A 123 0.57 -16.70 7.56
CA PHE A 123 0.13 -15.33 7.29
C PHE A 123 -1.33 -15.16 7.76
N LYS A 124 -1.53 -14.34 8.79
CA LYS A 124 -2.85 -14.16 9.42
C LYS A 124 -3.89 -13.54 8.48
N ALA A 125 -3.51 -12.46 7.76
CA ALA A 125 -4.43 -11.78 6.86
C ALA A 125 -4.57 -12.53 5.52
N PRO A 126 -5.79 -12.76 4.99
CA PRO A 126 -6.01 -13.44 3.70
C PRO A 126 -5.22 -12.84 2.54
N SER A 127 -5.19 -11.50 2.46
CA SER A 127 -4.43 -10.79 1.42
C SER A 127 -2.92 -10.99 1.53
N ALA A 128 -2.38 -11.05 2.76
CA ALA A 128 -0.96 -11.33 2.98
C ALA A 128 -0.62 -12.78 2.62
N SER A 129 -1.51 -13.70 2.96
CA SER A 129 -1.43 -15.11 2.63
C SER A 129 -1.39 -15.34 1.11
N ASP A 130 -2.27 -14.70 0.35
CA ASP A 130 -2.29 -14.78 -1.12
C ASP A 130 -1.04 -14.14 -1.77
N ARG A 131 -0.54 -13.08 -1.17
CA ARG A 131 0.74 -12.46 -1.61
C ARG A 131 1.93 -13.36 -1.37
N ALA A 132 1.93 -14.15 -0.29
CA ALA A 132 2.97 -15.14 -0.03
C ALA A 132 2.96 -16.24 -1.10
N VAL A 133 1.80 -16.79 -1.45
CA VAL A 133 1.63 -17.76 -2.54
C VAL A 133 2.11 -17.18 -3.88
N MET A 134 1.69 -15.95 -4.19
CA MET A 134 2.15 -15.24 -5.40
C MET A 134 3.69 -15.10 -5.42
N MET A 135 4.30 -14.79 -4.29
CA MET A 135 5.76 -14.64 -4.22
C MET A 135 6.48 -15.98 -4.40
N VAL A 136 5.98 -17.06 -3.82
CA VAL A 136 6.51 -18.41 -4.07
C VAL A 136 6.41 -18.77 -5.55
N ARG A 137 5.26 -18.48 -6.18
CA ARG A 137 5.06 -18.69 -7.63
C ARG A 137 6.08 -17.92 -8.47
N LEU A 138 6.34 -16.67 -8.11
CA LEU A 138 7.32 -15.81 -8.77
C LEU A 138 8.75 -16.32 -8.59
N LEU A 139 9.13 -16.72 -7.36
CA LEU A 139 10.47 -17.24 -7.07
C LEU A 139 10.73 -18.57 -7.78
N TRP A 140 9.73 -19.44 -7.87
CA TRP A 140 9.83 -20.70 -8.63
C TRP A 140 10.10 -20.44 -10.10
N GLN A 141 9.32 -19.52 -10.71
CA GLN A 141 9.52 -19.14 -12.10
C GLN A 141 10.89 -18.52 -12.33
N PHE A 142 11.33 -17.64 -11.43
CA PHE A 142 12.66 -17.04 -11.48
C PHE A 142 13.78 -18.08 -11.38
N ALA A 143 13.62 -19.06 -10.50
CA ALA A 143 14.60 -20.14 -10.36
C ALA A 143 14.71 -20.98 -11.63
N LYS A 144 13.56 -21.25 -12.27
CA LYS A 144 13.50 -22.05 -13.51
C LYS A 144 14.05 -21.29 -14.73
N GLU A 145 13.65 -20.02 -14.90
CA GLU A 145 13.95 -19.24 -16.11
C GLU A 145 15.26 -18.44 -16.03
N ASP A 146 15.58 -17.90 -14.87
CA ASP A 146 16.74 -16.99 -14.74
C ASP A 146 17.94 -17.64 -14.07
N LEU A 147 17.76 -18.77 -13.36
CA LEU A 147 18.83 -19.52 -12.73
C LEU A 147 19.03 -20.89 -13.35
N ASP A 148 18.32 -21.20 -14.44
CA ASP A 148 18.41 -22.46 -15.20
C ASP A 148 18.28 -23.71 -14.31
N MET A 149 17.46 -23.63 -13.25
CA MET A 149 17.28 -24.75 -12.35
C MET A 149 16.29 -25.76 -12.95
N GLU A 150 16.67 -27.04 -12.97
CA GLU A 150 15.78 -28.12 -13.36
C GLU A 150 14.69 -28.36 -12.31
N LEU A 151 13.54 -27.72 -12.50
CA LEU A 151 12.40 -27.77 -11.60
C LEU A 151 11.16 -28.33 -12.34
N GLY A 152 10.40 -29.15 -11.66
CA GLY A 152 9.12 -29.65 -12.14
C GLY A 152 8.03 -28.56 -12.24
N PRO A 153 6.74 -28.96 -12.20
CA PRO A 153 5.62 -28.03 -12.18
C PRO A 153 5.67 -27.10 -10.96
N ASN A 154 5.19 -25.85 -11.13
CA ASN A 154 5.19 -24.88 -10.06
C ASN A 154 4.22 -25.27 -8.94
N PRO A 155 4.67 -25.58 -7.72
CA PRO A 155 3.82 -26.07 -6.63
C PRO A 155 2.83 -25.02 -6.10
N ALA A 156 2.99 -23.77 -6.51
CA ALA A 156 2.06 -22.69 -6.17
C ALA A 156 1.03 -22.43 -7.28
N ALA A 157 1.10 -23.13 -8.44
CA ALA A 157 0.23 -22.85 -9.58
C ALA A 157 -1.25 -23.05 -9.25
N GLU A 158 -1.61 -24.20 -8.64
CA GLU A 158 -2.97 -24.59 -8.34
C GLU A 158 -3.48 -24.10 -6.97
N VAL A 159 -2.65 -23.38 -6.21
CA VAL A 159 -3.09 -22.87 -4.91
C VAL A 159 -4.02 -21.67 -5.13
N GLU A 160 -5.31 -21.88 -4.94
CA GLU A 160 -6.36 -20.88 -5.08
C GLU A 160 -6.17 -19.69 -4.12
N ARG A 161 -6.71 -18.53 -4.48
CA ARG A 161 -6.75 -17.36 -3.60
C ARG A 161 -7.79 -17.53 -2.51
N LYS A 162 -7.48 -17.07 -1.30
CA LYS A 162 -8.43 -16.99 -0.18
C LYS A 162 -9.20 -15.68 -0.13
N HIS A 163 -8.54 -14.60 -0.57
CA HIS A 163 -9.15 -13.29 -0.55
C HIS A 163 -10.11 -13.18 -1.73
N SER A 164 -11.39 -13.05 -1.44
CA SER A 164 -12.37 -12.71 -2.45
C SER A 164 -11.99 -11.35 -3.07
N ARG A 165 -12.15 -11.23 -4.37
CA ARG A 165 -11.97 -9.93 -5.04
C ARG A 165 -13.15 -9.00 -4.77
N GLU A 166 -14.04 -9.37 -3.86
CA GLU A 166 -15.11 -8.51 -3.41
C GLU A 166 -14.53 -7.28 -2.73
N TRP A 167 -15.23 -6.21 -2.85
CA TRP A 167 -14.85 -4.83 -2.51
C TRP A 167 -14.07 -4.69 -1.21
N SER A 168 -12.82 -4.26 -1.31
CA SER A 168 -12.05 -3.85 -0.14
C SER A 168 -12.28 -2.38 0.23
N HIS A 169 -12.99 -1.61 -0.61
CA HIS A 169 -13.18 -0.17 -0.45
C HIS A 169 -14.53 0.25 -1.01
N GLU A 170 -15.57 0.14 -0.19
CA GLU A 170 -16.91 0.62 -0.56
C GLU A 170 -16.94 2.14 -0.69
N PRO A 171 -17.76 2.68 -1.60
CA PRO A 171 -18.07 4.11 -1.64
C PRO A 171 -18.66 4.56 -0.29
N TRP A 172 -18.36 5.78 0.11
CA TRP A 172 -19.04 6.40 1.24
C TRP A 172 -20.48 6.73 0.86
N SER A 173 -21.42 6.65 1.81
CA SER A 173 -22.77 7.14 1.55
C SER A 173 -22.76 8.67 1.38
N ASP A 174 -23.68 9.19 0.58
CA ASP A 174 -23.78 10.64 0.37
C ASP A 174 -24.11 11.37 1.68
N GLU A 175 -24.95 10.77 2.54
CA GLU A 175 -25.29 11.28 3.87
C GLU A 175 -24.05 11.39 4.75
N PHE A 176 -23.17 10.37 4.71
CA PHE A 176 -21.94 10.41 5.48
C PHE A 176 -20.95 11.44 4.93
N ILE A 177 -20.85 11.62 3.62
CA ILE A 177 -20.02 12.67 3.02
C ILE A 177 -20.49 14.04 3.50
N VAL A 178 -21.79 14.32 3.45
CA VAL A 178 -22.38 15.60 3.92
C VAL A 178 -22.09 15.80 5.39
N LYS A 179 -22.35 14.79 6.25
CA LYS A 179 -22.04 14.82 7.68
C LYS A 179 -20.55 15.10 7.93
N PHE A 180 -19.66 14.41 7.24
CA PHE A 180 -18.22 14.58 7.40
C PHE A 180 -17.75 16.00 7.03
N LEU A 181 -18.25 16.56 5.94
CA LEU A 181 -17.88 17.88 5.48
C LEU A 181 -18.51 19.01 6.35
N ALA A 182 -19.67 18.74 6.98
CA ALA A 182 -20.32 19.66 7.89
C ALA A 182 -19.77 19.62 9.33
N GLU A 183 -18.93 18.64 9.68
CA GLU A 183 -18.42 18.47 11.04
C GLU A 183 -17.65 19.71 11.50
N ALA A 184 -18.10 20.34 12.59
CA ALA A 184 -17.60 21.64 13.08
C ALA A 184 -16.16 21.61 13.62
N ARG A 185 -15.63 20.42 13.94
CA ARG A 185 -14.26 20.22 14.47
C ARG A 185 -13.45 19.18 13.69
N PRO A 186 -13.43 19.22 12.37
CA PRO A 186 -12.55 18.35 11.63
C PRO A 186 -11.13 18.87 11.69
N ARG A 187 -10.19 17.99 11.43
CA ARG A 187 -8.86 18.43 11.03
C ARG A 187 -9.02 19.07 9.63
N PRO A 188 -8.75 20.38 9.44
CA PRO A 188 -9.01 21.06 8.17
C PRO A 188 -8.42 20.31 6.97
N ASN A 189 -7.24 19.70 7.13
CA ASN A 189 -6.61 18.91 6.09
C ASN A 189 -7.34 17.59 5.79
N ALA A 190 -8.11 17.01 6.71
CA ALA A 190 -8.91 15.83 6.43
C ALA A 190 -10.10 16.17 5.52
N GLN A 191 -10.80 17.27 5.79
CA GLN A 191 -11.89 17.75 4.91
C GLN A 191 -11.35 18.11 3.53
N ARG A 192 -10.24 18.88 3.46
CA ARG A 192 -9.58 19.26 2.21
C ARG A 192 -9.17 18.03 1.40
N ALA A 193 -8.63 17.01 2.07
CA ALA A 193 -8.27 15.75 1.43
C ALA A 193 -9.48 15.01 0.88
N VAL A 194 -10.59 14.97 1.63
CA VAL A 194 -11.86 14.37 1.18
C VAL A 194 -12.39 15.12 -0.02
N MET A 195 -12.41 16.45 -0.01
CA MET A 195 -12.82 17.27 -1.16
C MET A 195 -11.96 17.00 -2.39
N LEU A 196 -10.61 16.98 -2.24
CA LEU A 196 -9.70 16.67 -3.35
C LEU A 196 -9.94 15.27 -3.91
N LEU A 197 -10.06 14.25 -3.04
CA LEU A 197 -10.31 12.87 -3.46
C LEU A 197 -11.66 12.72 -4.19
N LEU A 198 -12.71 13.33 -3.65
CA LEU A 198 -14.08 13.24 -4.16
C LEU A 198 -14.23 13.94 -5.51
N HIS A 199 -13.69 15.15 -5.66
CA HIS A 199 -13.89 15.96 -6.86
C HIS A 199 -12.90 15.65 -7.98
N THR A 200 -11.71 15.08 -7.65
CA THR A 200 -10.73 14.72 -8.67
C THR A 200 -10.72 13.22 -8.99
N GLY A 201 -11.23 12.37 -8.09
CA GLY A 201 -11.17 10.93 -8.21
C GLY A 201 -9.72 10.38 -8.21
N GLN A 202 -8.74 11.15 -7.73
CA GLN A 202 -7.34 10.70 -7.72
C GLN A 202 -7.04 9.73 -6.57
N ARG A 203 -5.94 8.99 -6.68
CA ARG A 203 -5.51 8.10 -5.59
C ARG A 203 -4.98 8.93 -4.43
N VAL A 204 -5.11 8.40 -3.21
CA VAL A 204 -4.61 9.07 -2.00
C VAL A 204 -3.13 9.44 -2.11
N GLY A 205 -2.32 8.64 -2.82
CA GLY A 205 -0.91 8.94 -3.06
C GLY A 205 -0.69 10.15 -3.94
N ASP A 206 -1.52 10.33 -4.95
CA ASP A 206 -1.46 11.48 -5.85
C ASP A 206 -1.93 12.74 -5.14
N VAL A 207 -3.04 12.67 -4.37
CA VAL A 207 -3.56 13.79 -3.56
C VAL A 207 -2.58 14.22 -2.46
N ALA A 208 -1.92 13.27 -1.81
CA ALA A 208 -0.96 13.55 -0.73
C ALA A 208 0.22 14.42 -1.17
N THR A 209 0.55 14.39 -2.45
CA THR A 209 1.70 15.09 -3.02
C THR A 209 1.32 16.18 -4.01
N MET A 210 0.04 16.56 -4.10
CA MET A 210 -0.41 17.67 -4.95
C MET A 210 0.24 18.98 -4.54
N GLN A 211 0.68 19.76 -5.53
CA GLN A 211 1.35 21.03 -5.36
C GLN A 211 0.54 22.18 -5.99
N TRP A 212 0.74 23.38 -5.46
CA TRP A 212 0.06 24.57 -5.95
C TRP A 212 0.39 24.92 -7.41
N GLU A 213 1.60 24.59 -7.88
CA GLU A 213 1.98 24.77 -9.29
C GLU A 213 1.11 23.95 -10.26
N GLN A 214 0.44 22.92 -9.77
CA GLN A 214 -0.48 22.08 -10.56
C GLN A 214 -1.87 22.70 -10.71
N TYR A 215 -2.20 23.72 -9.92
CA TYR A 215 -3.49 24.44 -9.93
C TYR A 215 -3.35 25.82 -10.52
N ASP A 216 -4.09 26.10 -11.60
CA ASP A 216 -4.07 27.38 -12.32
C ASP A 216 -5.33 28.24 -12.09
N GLY A 217 -6.13 27.95 -11.08
CA GLY A 217 -7.41 28.63 -10.79
C GLY A 217 -8.63 27.99 -11.46
N ARG A 218 -8.42 27.08 -12.39
CA ARG A 218 -9.51 26.37 -13.10
C ARG A 218 -9.25 24.88 -13.25
N TRP A 219 -7.99 24.48 -13.44
CA TRP A 219 -7.59 23.13 -13.74
C TRP A 219 -6.56 22.64 -12.72
N LEU A 220 -6.65 21.35 -12.39
CA LEU A 220 -5.59 20.61 -11.69
C LEU A 220 -4.86 19.69 -12.67
N ARG A 221 -3.56 19.88 -12.85
CA ARG A 221 -2.70 19.06 -13.71
C ARG A 221 -2.03 17.98 -12.85
N VAL A 222 -2.46 16.73 -13.02
CA VAL A 222 -2.01 15.63 -12.19
C VAL A 222 -1.23 14.61 -13.02
N ARG A 223 0.01 14.31 -12.61
CA ARG A 223 0.72 13.13 -13.10
C ARG A 223 0.54 12.01 -12.09
N GLN A 224 -0.24 10.99 -12.45
CA GLN A 224 -0.49 9.85 -11.57
C GLN A 224 0.80 9.05 -11.28
N ALA A 225 1.21 8.94 -10.03
CA ALA A 225 2.45 8.26 -9.64
C ALA A 225 2.48 6.76 -10.00
N LYS A 226 1.32 6.09 -10.00
CA LYS A 226 1.23 4.66 -10.29
C LYS A 226 1.27 4.32 -11.77
N THR A 227 0.72 5.18 -12.63
CA THR A 227 0.53 4.90 -14.06
C THR A 227 1.31 5.82 -14.98
N GLY A 228 1.88 6.90 -14.45
CA GLY A 228 2.54 7.95 -15.23
C GLY A 228 1.58 8.83 -16.05
N LYS A 229 0.26 8.54 -16.04
CA LYS A 229 -0.73 9.25 -16.86
C LYS A 229 -0.84 10.71 -16.43
N LEU A 230 -0.80 11.61 -17.42
CA LEU A 230 -1.06 13.04 -17.24
C LEU A 230 -2.55 13.29 -17.41
N LEU A 231 -3.14 14.00 -16.47
CA LEU A 231 -4.54 14.40 -16.47
C LEU A 231 -4.64 15.91 -16.26
N GLN A 232 -5.56 16.54 -16.99
CA GLN A 232 -6.03 17.89 -16.73
C GLN A 232 -7.46 17.79 -16.23
N ILE A 233 -7.67 18.06 -14.95
CA ILE A 233 -8.94 17.87 -14.26
C ILE A 233 -9.56 19.24 -14.01
N PRO A 234 -10.75 19.55 -14.56
CA PRO A 234 -11.42 20.80 -14.25
C PRO A 234 -11.89 20.78 -12.80
N CYS A 235 -11.67 21.86 -12.09
CA CYS A 235 -12.18 22.01 -10.73
C CYS A 235 -13.67 22.35 -10.78
N SER A 236 -14.47 21.60 -10.03
CA SER A 236 -15.86 22.02 -9.74
C SER A 236 -15.86 23.29 -8.90
N GLU A 237 -16.95 24.06 -8.89
CA GLU A 237 -17.04 25.30 -8.12
C GLU A 237 -16.69 25.09 -6.65
N ALA A 238 -17.25 24.06 -6.00
CA ALA A 238 -16.94 23.74 -4.59
C ALA A 238 -15.44 23.43 -4.33
N LEU A 239 -14.78 22.73 -5.27
CA LEU A 239 -13.34 22.46 -5.16
C LEU A 239 -12.53 23.74 -5.37
N LYS A 240 -12.93 24.56 -6.34
CA LYS A 240 -12.30 25.84 -6.65
C LYS A 240 -12.41 26.81 -5.46
N GLU A 241 -13.60 27.00 -4.91
CA GLU A 241 -13.83 27.84 -3.71
C GLU A 241 -12.95 27.41 -2.54
N MET A 242 -12.86 26.09 -2.28
CA MET A 242 -11.99 25.56 -1.25
C MET A 242 -10.52 25.90 -1.53
N LEU A 243 -10.03 25.66 -2.75
CA LEU A 243 -8.63 25.91 -3.11
C LEU A 243 -8.29 27.39 -3.07
N ASP A 244 -9.16 28.27 -3.57
CA ASP A 244 -8.93 29.69 -3.60
C ASP A 244 -8.98 30.35 -2.19
N SER A 245 -9.74 29.74 -1.26
CA SER A 245 -9.79 30.17 0.15
C SER A 245 -8.57 29.75 0.97
N MET A 246 -7.70 28.87 0.43
CA MET A 246 -6.58 28.35 1.18
C MET A 246 -5.34 29.24 1.08
N GLU A 247 -4.71 29.48 2.22
CA GLU A 247 -3.40 30.14 2.26
C GLU A 247 -2.28 29.22 1.75
N ARG A 248 -1.46 29.69 0.82
CA ARG A 248 -0.36 28.94 0.18
C ARG A 248 0.95 29.07 0.97
N LYS A 249 1.01 28.43 2.14
CA LYS A 249 2.18 28.46 3.03
C LYS A 249 3.35 27.54 2.63
N SER A 250 3.15 26.65 1.67
CA SER A 250 4.08 25.61 1.27
C SER A 250 3.83 25.28 -0.22
N PRO A 251 4.78 24.66 -0.92
CA PRO A 251 4.53 24.17 -2.28
C PRO A 251 3.37 23.17 -2.37
N PHE A 252 3.06 22.43 -1.29
CA PHE A 252 2.01 21.42 -1.27
C PHE A 252 0.66 22.02 -0.93
N ILE A 253 -0.42 21.54 -1.58
CA ILE A 253 -1.80 21.90 -1.26
C ILE A 253 -2.17 21.43 0.15
N LEU A 254 -1.84 20.16 0.47
CA LEU A 254 -2.00 19.59 1.80
C LEU A 254 -0.65 19.55 2.52
N THR A 255 -0.51 20.30 3.60
CA THR A 255 0.75 20.41 4.33
C THR A 255 0.67 19.83 5.72
N THR A 256 1.74 19.16 6.14
CA THR A 256 1.93 18.75 7.52
C THR A 256 2.32 19.97 8.38
N LEU A 257 2.28 19.84 9.70
CA LEU A 257 2.73 20.88 10.63
C LEU A 257 4.20 21.30 10.40
N ARG A 258 5.01 20.47 9.76
CA ARG A 258 6.40 20.74 9.41
C ARG A 258 6.56 21.40 8.03
N GLY A 259 5.47 21.76 7.35
CA GLY A 259 5.49 22.41 6.05
C GLY A 259 5.71 21.49 4.85
N GLY A 260 5.95 20.20 5.06
CA GLY A 260 6.08 19.19 3.97
C GLY A 260 4.75 18.59 3.55
N GLY A 261 4.73 17.91 2.39
CA GLY A 261 3.58 17.12 1.95
C GLY A 261 3.36 15.88 2.84
N TYR A 262 2.18 15.30 2.75
CA TYR A 262 1.88 14.04 3.44
C TYR A 262 2.49 12.84 2.72
N SER A 263 2.89 11.81 3.48
CA SER A 263 3.02 10.48 2.87
C SER A 263 1.62 9.89 2.61
N PRO A 264 1.46 9.01 1.60
CA PRO A 264 0.17 8.37 1.32
C PRO A 264 -0.45 7.67 2.54
N GLY A 265 0.40 7.00 3.34
CA GLY A 265 -0.03 6.35 4.57
C GLY A 265 -0.49 7.34 5.65
N ALA A 266 0.23 8.46 5.82
CA ALA A 266 -0.16 9.48 6.79
C ALA A 266 -1.49 10.14 6.42
N LEU A 267 -1.71 10.42 5.14
CA LEU A 267 -2.99 10.97 4.65
C LEU A 267 -4.14 9.97 4.84
N SER A 268 -3.93 8.70 4.50
CA SER A 268 -4.92 7.64 4.74
C SER A 268 -5.27 7.50 6.21
N ASN A 269 -4.28 7.50 7.09
CA ASN A 269 -4.50 7.40 8.54
C ASN A 269 -5.25 8.62 9.08
N MET A 270 -4.91 9.83 8.60
CA MET A 270 -5.63 11.04 9.01
C MET A 270 -7.12 11.00 8.65
N ILE A 271 -7.45 10.50 7.44
CA ILE A 271 -8.85 10.33 7.01
C ILE A 271 -9.52 9.24 7.87
N HIS A 272 -8.86 8.10 8.06
CA HIS A 272 -9.38 7.01 8.89
C HIS A 272 -9.65 7.48 10.34
N ASP A 273 -8.72 8.19 10.96
CA ASP A 273 -8.91 8.74 12.32
C ASP A 273 -10.07 9.73 12.38
N ALA A 274 -10.30 10.50 11.31
CA ALA A 274 -11.40 11.43 11.23
C ALA A 274 -12.75 10.71 11.05
N THR A 275 -12.83 9.69 10.19
CA THR A 275 -14.05 8.87 10.00
C THR A 275 -14.38 8.05 11.25
N ALA A 276 -13.37 7.45 11.90
CA ALA A 276 -13.56 6.68 13.14
C ALA A 276 -14.16 7.52 14.28
N ARG A 277 -13.81 8.80 14.40
CA ARG A 277 -14.43 9.72 15.38
C ARG A 277 -15.91 9.97 15.12
N LEU A 278 -16.36 9.82 13.89
CA LEU A 278 -17.75 9.92 13.49
C LEU A 278 -18.50 8.59 13.53
N GLY A 279 -17.85 7.54 14.07
CA GLY A 279 -18.41 6.19 14.18
C GLY A 279 -18.39 5.38 12.88
N ALA A 280 -17.57 5.77 11.89
CA ALA A 280 -17.54 5.19 10.55
C ALA A 280 -16.08 4.83 10.11
N GLY A 281 -15.34 4.13 10.97
CA GLY A 281 -13.94 3.77 10.75
C GLY A 281 -13.71 2.80 9.58
N GLU A 282 -14.75 2.18 9.04
CA GLU A 282 -14.71 1.33 7.84
C GLU A 282 -14.51 2.15 6.56
N HIS A 283 -14.81 3.44 6.57
CA HIS A 283 -14.68 4.34 5.44
C HIS A 283 -13.21 4.65 5.14
N THR A 284 -12.79 4.38 3.92
CA THR A 284 -11.41 4.55 3.49
C THR A 284 -11.24 5.67 2.47
N ALA A 285 -10.03 6.24 2.40
CA ALA A 285 -9.69 7.22 1.37
C ALA A 285 -9.88 6.69 -0.07
N HIS A 286 -9.74 5.36 -0.27
CA HIS A 286 -9.96 4.76 -1.59
C HIS A 286 -11.43 4.67 -1.97
N GLY A 287 -12.33 4.55 -1.00
CA GLY A 287 -13.78 4.63 -1.20
C GLY A 287 -14.20 5.95 -1.86
N LEU A 288 -13.56 7.08 -1.52
CA LEU A 288 -13.84 8.37 -2.14
C LEU A 288 -13.52 8.43 -3.65
N ARG A 289 -12.50 7.69 -4.10
CA ARG A 289 -12.23 7.55 -5.53
C ARG A 289 -13.35 6.74 -6.23
N ALA A 290 -13.91 5.74 -5.53
CA ALA A 290 -15.09 5.03 -6.01
C ALA A 290 -16.31 5.98 -6.05
N ASN A 291 -16.53 6.82 -5.01
CA ASN A 291 -17.58 7.85 -5.03
C ASN A 291 -17.46 8.79 -6.23
N ALA A 292 -16.26 9.28 -6.55
CA ALA A 292 -16.07 10.13 -7.73
C ALA A 292 -16.56 9.45 -9.01
N ALA A 293 -16.22 8.17 -9.21
CA ALA A 293 -16.67 7.43 -10.38
C ALA A 293 -18.19 7.17 -10.37
N VAL A 294 -18.76 6.80 -9.20
CA VAL A 294 -20.21 6.57 -9.02
C VAL A 294 -21.00 7.84 -9.29
N ARG A 295 -20.60 8.98 -8.70
CA ARG A 295 -21.30 10.27 -8.89
C ARG A 295 -21.26 10.73 -10.33
N LEU A 296 -20.15 10.57 -11.04
CA LEU A 296 -20.06 10.86 -12.47
C LEU A 296 -20.97 9.93 -13.29
N ALA A 297 -21.06 8.64 -12.94
CA ALA A 297 -21.96 7.71 -13.62
C ALA A 297 -23.44 8.07 -13.39
N HIS A 298 -23.83 8.41 -12.15
CA HIS A 298 -25.18 8.90 -11.84
C HIS A 298 -25.53 10.22 -12.54
N ALA A 299 -24.53 11.05 -12.84
CA ALA A 299 -24.68 12.24 -13.65
C ALA A 299 -24.74 11.95 -15.17
N GLY A 300 -24.84 10.67 -15.58
CA GLY A 300 -24.95 10.28 -16.99
C GLY A 300 -23.63 10.39 -17.77
N CYS A 301 -22.47 10.49 -17.11
CA CYS A 301 -21.19 10.52 -17.78
C CYS A 301 -20.83 9.16 -18.37
N THR A 302 -20.30 9.16 -19.60
CA THR A 302 -19.79 7.94 -20.24
C THR A 302 -18.55 7.42 -19.54
N PHE A 303 -18.20 6.14 -19.76
CA PHE A 303 -16.95 5.57 -19.23
C PHE A 303 -15.71 6.38 -19.64
N HIS A 304 -15.70 6.93 -20.87
CA HIS A 304 -14.59 7.78 -21.35
C HIS A 304 -14.47 9.07 -20.55
N MET A 305 -15.60 9.73 -20.25
CA MET A 305 -15.62 10.94 -19.41
C MET A 305 -15.12 10.62 -17.97
N ILE A 306 -15.60 9.53 -17.38
CA ILE A 306 -15.15 9.10 -16.06
C ILE A 306 -13.65 8.79 -16.07
N MET A 307 -13.16 8.09 -17.10
CA MET A 307 -11.74 7.78 -17.26
C MET A 307 -10.88 9.02 -17.51
N ALA A 308 -11.42 10.05 -18.16
CA ALA A 308 -10.71 11.31 -18.39
C ALA A 308 -10.44 12.04 -17.06
N ILE A 309 -11.36 12.00 -16.11
CA ILE A 309 -11.22 12.63 -14.79
C ILE A 309 -10.41 11.73 -13.85
N THR A 310 -10.81 10.47 -13.69
CA THR A 310 -10.24 9.58 -12.68
C THR A 310 -8.94 8.93 -13.09
N GLY A 311 -8.66 8.84 -14.39
CA GLY A 311 -7.48 8.17 -14.93
C GLY A 311 -7.49 6.64 -14.79
N HIS A 312 -8.68 6.01 -14.67
CA HIS A 312 -8.77 4.55 -14.75
C HIS A 312 -8.26 4.04 -16.09
N ALA A 313 -7.60 2.89 -16.10
CA ALA A 313 -7.02 2.32 -17.31
C ALA A 313 -8.05 1.55 -18.14
N THR A 314 -9.08 1.00 -17.50
CA THR A 314 -10.11 0.17 -18.14
C THR A 314 -11.50 0.49 -17.64
N ALA A 315 -12.51 0.35 -18.51
CA ALA A 315 -13.93 0.45 -18.14
C ALA A 315 -14.30 -0.60 -17.05
N ARG A 316 -13.65 -1.76 -17.04
CA ARG A 316 -13.87 -2.82 -16.05
C ARG A 316 -13.63 -2.34 -14.60
N GLU A 317 -12.68 -1.42 -14.40
CA GLU A 317 -12.44 -0.83 -13.09
C GLU A 317 -13.62 0.04 -12.64
N ILE A 318 -14.24 0.79 -13.58
CA ILE A 318 -15.40 1.65 -13.32
C ILE A 318 -16.66 0.83 -13.13
N LEU A 319 -16.89 -0.19 -13.97
CA LEU A 319 -18.06 -1.07 -13.88
C LEU A 319 -18.22 -1.72 -12.50
N ARG A 320 -17.11 -1.93 -11.77
CA ARG A 320 -17.19 -2.41 -10.38
C ARG A 320 -17.92 -1.44 -9.47
N TYR A 321 -17.80 -0.12 -9.72
CA TYR A 321 -18.36 0.93 -8.89
C TYR A 321 -19.78 1.33 -9.33
N THR A 322 -20.16 1.01 -10.56
CA THR A 322 -21.43 1.47 -11.17
C THR A 322 -22.46 0.36 -11.34
N LYS A 323 -22.25 -0.83 -10.76
CA LYS A 323 -23.21 -1.95 -10.83
C LYS A 323 -24.61 -1.64 -10.33
N GLY A 324 -24.78 -0.62 -9.46
CA GLY A 324 -26.05 -0.19 -8.90
C GLY A 324 -26.73 0.97 -9.65
N VAL A 325 -26.15 1.42 -10.79
CA VAL A 325 -26.79 2.47 -11.59
C VAL A 325 -27.97 1.86 -12.32
N ASP A 326 -29.13 2.45 -12.15
CA ASP A 326 -30.40 1.98 -12.72
C ASP A 326 -30.33 1.90 -14.25
N GLN A 327 -30.39 0.67 -14.78
CA GLN A 327 -30.34 0.40 -16.22
C GLN A 327 -31.46 1.13 -16.97
N ALA A 328 -32.69 1.13 -16.42
CA ALA A 328 -33.86 1.75 -17.06
C ALA A 328 -33.70 3.27 -17.18
N LYS A 329 -33.15 3.91 -16.14
CA LYS A 329 -32.84 5.35 -16.16
C LYS A 329 -31.80 5.69 -17.23
N LEU A 330 -30.72 4.91 -17.30
CA LEU A 330 -29.67 5.10 -18.31
C LEU A 330 -30.21 4.88 -19.75
N ALA A 331 -31.09 3.91 -19.94
CA ALA A 331 -31.73 3.67 -21.25
C ALA A 331 -32.61 4.85 -21.67
N LEU A 332 -33.42 5.40 -20.74
CA LEU A 332 -34.24 6.56 -21.00
C LEU A 332 -33.39 7.78 -21.39
N GLU A 333 -32.38 8.12 -20.58
CA GLU A 333 -31.45 9.21 -20.86
C GLU A 333 -30.74 9.05 -22.22
N ALA A 334 -30.38 7.83 -22.59
CA ALA A 334 -29.71 7.53 -23.86
C ALA A 334 -30.65 7.86 -25.06
N VAL A 335 -31.92 7.47 -24.95
CA VAL A 335 -32.94 7.77 -25.98
C VAL A 335 -33.20 9.28 -26.10
N GLU A 336 -33.38 9.96 -24.97
CA GLU A 336 -33.58 11.43 -24.95
C GLU A 336 -32.41 12.17 -25.62
N ARG A 337 -31.17 11.79 -25.32
CA ARG A 337 -29.95 12.35 -25.95
C ARG A 337 -29.91 12.10 -27.46
N LEU A 338 -30.32 10.91 -27.90
CA LEU A 338 -30.41 10.56 -29.32
C LEU A 338 -31.43 11.45 -30.05
N GLU A 339 -32.61 11.65 -29.47
CA GLU A 339 -33.65 12.49 -30.03
C GLU A 339 -33.20 13.97 -30.16
N VAL A 340 -32.56 14.52 -29.14
CA VAL A 340 -31.98 15.86 -29.19
C VAL A 340 -30.91 15.98 -30.28
N ALA A 341 -30.05 14.99 -30.45
CA ALA A 341 -29.03 14.95 -31.49
C ALA A 341 -29.68 14.94 -32.91
N ASN A 342 -30.72 14.13 -33.09
CA ASN A 342 -31.44 14.03 -34.36
C ASN A 342 -32.16 15.36 -34.74
N LEU A 343 -32.73 16.06 -33.75
CA LEU A 343 -33.36 17.37 -33.97
C LEU A 343 -32.32 18.42 -34.41
N ARG A 344 -31.14 18.44 -33.81
CA ARG A 344 -30.05 19.36 -34.19
C ARG A 344 -29.53 19.10 -35.61
N THR A 345 -29.53 17.83 -36.05
CA THR A 345 -29.10 17.42 -37.39
C THR A 345 -30.13 17.88 -38.44
N LYS A 346 -31.42 17.67 -38.15
CA LYS A 346 -32.53 18.16 -39.03
C LYS A 346 -32.56 19.68 -39.14
N GLY A 347 -32.31 20.41 -38.06
CA GLY A 347 -32.27 21.90 -38.08
C GLY A 347 -31.12 22.45 -38.94
N LYS A 348 -30.01 21.76 -39.04
CA LYS A 348 -28.88 22.15 -39.91
C LYS A 348 -29.11 21.85 -41.39
N GLN A 349 -29.93 20.86 -41.76
CA GLN A 349 -30.31 20.53 -43.14
C GLN A 349 -31.35 21.48 -43.71
N ASN A 350 -32.17 22.13 -42.86
CA ASN A 350 -33.19 23.09 -43.28
C ASN A 350 -32.70 24.55 -43.34
N SER A 351 -31.45 24.81 -42.99
CA SER A 351 -30.83 26.16 -42.96
C SER A 351 -29.75 26.36 -44.03
N GLY A 352 -29.55 25.40 -44.95
CA GLY A 352 -28.71 25.49 -46.13
C GLY A 352 -29.56 25.38 -47.40
#